data_0f8bbac42da5f05492f8473fe171774d
#
_entry.id   0f8bbac42da5f05492f8473fe171774d
#
_cell.length_a   1.000
_cell.length_b   1.000
_cell.length_c   1.000
_cell.angle_alpha   90.00
_cell.angle_beta   90.00
_cell.angle_gamma   90.00
#
_symmetry.space_group_name_H-M   'P 1'
#
loop_
_entity.id
_entity.type
_entity.pdbx_description
1 polymer ?
#
loop_
_entity_poly.entity_id
_entity_poly.type
_entity_poly.pdbx_seq_one_letter_code
_entity_poly.pdbx_strand_id
1 'polypeptide(L)'
;MAKKKVFISFDYDHDEFLKIALVGQAKSPDSPFELVDWSIKEELSGNWKEKARARIKNADLVAVICGANTHTAAGVSAELAIAQAEKIPYFLLWGYKDKTCVKPRAARSDDKMYKWDWDILKSLIGGAR
;
A
#
# COMPACT_ATOMS: atom_id res chain seq x y z
N MET A 1 21.06 9.70 -4.83
CA MET A 1 20.41 8.46 -5.27
C MET A 1 18.92 8.67 -5.39
N ALA A 2 18.32 8.05 -6.39
CA ALA A 2 16.89 8.15 -6.57
C ALA A 2 16.14 7.42 -5.45
N LYS A 3 15.09 8.05 -4.96
CA LYS A 3 14.22 7.42 -3.97
C LYS A 3 13.40 6.31 -4.63
N LYS A 4 13.01 5.31 -3.86
CA LYS A 4 12.12 4.27 -4.34
C LYS A 4 10.72 4.83 -4.55
N LYS A 5 10.08 4.41 -5.61
CA LYS A 5 8.71 4.82 -5.94
C LYS A 5 7.73 3.82 -5.32
N VAL A 6 6.84 4.31 -4.49
CA VAL A 6 5.90 3.48 -3.74
C VAL A 6 4.48 3.83 -4.15
N PHE A 7 3.69 2.80 -4.47
CA PHE A 7 2.25 2.93 -4.69
C PHE A 7 1.54 2.56 -3.38
N ILE A 8 0.59 3.40 -2.95
CA ILE A 8 -0.17 3.14 -1.71
C ILE A 8 -1.50 2.50 -2.06
N SER A 9 -1.81 1.36 -1.45
CA SER A 9 -3.12 0.71 -1.55
C SER A 9 -3.80 0.76 -0.19
N PHE A 10 -5.01 1.28 -0.12
CA PHE A 10 -5.75 1.43 1.13
C PHE A 10 -7.25 1.52 0.86
N ASP A 11 -8.05 1.31 1.93
CA ASP A 11 -9.51 1.40 1.87
C ASP A 11 -9.95 2.86 1.99
N TYR A 12 -10.38 3.46 0.90
CA TYR A 12 -10.83 4.86 0.88
C TYR A 12 -11.99 5.14 1.81
N ASP A 13 -12.88 4.16 1.98
CA ASP A 13 -14.08 4.37 2.77
C ASP A 13 -13.80 4.42 4.27
N HIS A 14 -12.72 3.79 4.73
CA HIS A 14 -12.45 3.65 6.17
C HIS A 14 -11.08 4.18 6.58
N ASP A 15 -10.08 4.17 5.71
CA ASP A 15 -8.68 4.35 6.07
C ASP A 15 -7.99 5.55 5.40
N GLU A 16 -8.75 6.49 4.84
CA GLU A 16 -8.17 7.65 4.14
C GLU A 16 -7.21 8.43 5.04
N PHE A 17 -7.51 8.50 6.32
CA PHE A 17 -6.66 9.14 7.31
C PHE A 17 -5.25 8.54 7.34
N LEU A 18 -5.14 7.23 7.19
CA LEU A 18 -3.84 6.55 7.19
C LEU A 18 -3.01 6.90 5.96
N LYS A 19 -3.66 7.08 4.82
CA LYS A 19 -2.97 7.52 3.60
C LYS A 19 -2.35 8.90 3.81
N ILE A 20 -3.06 9.81 4.47
CA ILE A 20 -2.54 11.15 4.75
C ILE A 20 -1.28 11.05 5.62
N ALA A 21 -1.27 10.17 6.61
CA ALA A 21 -0.10 9.96 7.47
C ALA A 21 1.11 9.46 6.67
N LEU A 22 0.91 8.51 5.76
CA LEU A 22 2.00 7.98 4.94
C LEU A 22 2.52 9.01 3.94
N VAL A 23 1.63 9.81 3.37
CA VAL A 23 2.03 10.93 2.49
C VAL A 23 2.92 11.91 3.25
N GLY A 24 2.57 12.21 4.51
CA GLY A 24 3.39 13.07 5.35
C GLY A 24 4.79 12.51 5.58
N GLN A 25 4.88 11.20 5.81
CA GLN A 25 6.18 10.54 5.98
C GLN A 25 7.01 10.58 4.70
N ALA A 26 6.38 10.43 3.54
CA ALA A 26 7.08 10.49 2.26
C ALA A 26 7.71 11.86 2.00
N LYS A 27 7.14 12.91 2.57
CA LYS A 27 7.65 14.29 2.42
C LYS A 27 8.77 14.63 3.39
N SER A 28 9.10 13.75 4.32
CA SER A 28 10.19 13.98 5.26
C SER A 28 11.53 14.09 4.51
N PRO A 29 12.44 15.02 4.94
CA PRO A 29 13.74 15.17 4.27
C PRO A 29 14.58 13.90 4.24
N ASP A 30 14.43 13.01 5.22
CA ASP A 30 15.18 11.75 5.28
C ASP A 30 14.38 10.56 4.78
N SER A 31 13.27 10.78 4.08
CA SER A 31 12.48 9.69 3.52
C SER A 31 13.25 8.95 2.43
N PRO A 32 13.29 7.59 2.47
CA PRO A 32 13.92 6.81 1.41
C PRO A 32 13.00 6.58 0.22
N PHE A 33 11.80 7.12 0.24
CA PHE A 33 10.82 6.84 -0.81
C PHE A 33 10.03 8.08 -1.20
N GLU A 34 9.47 8.02 -2.39
CA GLU A 34 8.49 9.00 -2.87
C GLU A 34 7.26 8.25 -3.35
N LEU A 35 6.12 8.92 -3.40
CA LEU A 35 4.90 8.29 -3.86
C LEU A 35 4.74 8.52 -5.35
N VAL A 36 4.56 7.44 -6.11
CA VAL A 36 4.26 7.52 -7.54
C VAL A 36 2.84 8.01 -7.70
N ASP A 37 1.97 7.40 -6.90
CA ASP A 37 0.55 7.70 -6.89
C ASP A 37 -0.05 6.95 -5.70
N TRP A 38 -1.30 7.18 -5.44
CA TRP A 38 -2.02 6.48 -4.39
C TRP A 38 -3.30 5.89 -4.98
N SER A 39 -4.00 5.06 -4.20
CA SER A 39 -5.21 4.38 -4.62
C SER A 39 -6.17 5.30 -5.35
N ILE A 40 -6.72 4.82 -6.43
CA ILE A 40 -7.63 5.58 -7.27
C ILE A 40 -9.01 5.57 -6.63
N LYS A 41 -9.52 6.76 -6.33
CA LYS A 41 -10.86 6.89 -5.77
C LYS A 41 -11.95 6.56 -6.80
N GLU A 42 -11.58 6.48 -8.06
CA GLU A 42 -12.51 6.30 -9.18
C GLU A 42 -12.72 4.83 -9.53
N GLU A 43 -12.77 3.97 -8.54
CA GLU A 43 -12.94 2.53 -8.75
C GLU A 43 -14.27 2.14 -9.38
N LEU A 44 -15.20 3.09 -9.48
CA LEU A 44 -16.47 2.85 -10.15
C LEU A 44 -16.41 3.09 -11.66
N SER A 45 -15.31 3.64 -12.16
CA SER A 45 -15.15 3.80 -13.60
C SER A 45 -14.78 2.45 -14.24
N GLY A 46 -15.22 2.23 -15.49
CA GLY A 46 -15.06 0.94 -16.15
C GLY A 46 -13.62 0.52 -16.39
N ASN A 47 -12.67 1.45 -16.33
CA ASN A 47 -11.25 1.16 -16.61
C ASN A 47 -10.32 1.45 -15.45
N TRP A 48 -10.83 1.54 -14.22
CA TRP A 48 -9.99 1.88 -13.09
C TRP A 48 -8.88 0.82 -12.82
N LYS A 49 -9.16 -0.45 -13.11
CA LYS A 49 -8.16 -1.51 -12.94
C LYS A 49 -6.98 -1.34 -13.88
N GLU A 50 -7.26 -0.92 -15.12
CA GLU A 50 -6.19 -0.65 -16.09
C GLU A 50 -5.33 0.52 -15.67
N LYS A 51 -5.95 1.58 -15.13
CA LYS A 51 -5.22 2.74 -14.60
C LYS A 51 -4.37 2.33 -13.40
N ALA A 52 -4.92 1.55 -12.48
CA ALA A 52 -4.18 1.06 -11.33
C ALA A 52 -2.98 0.21 -11.77
N ARG A 53 -3.19 -0.69 -12.74
CA ARG A 53 -2.11 -1.52 -13.26
C ARG A 53 -0.97 -0.69 -13.83
N ALA A 54 -1.29 0.34 -14.61
CA ALA A 54 -0.27 1.21 -15.20
C ALA A 54 0.56 1.91 -14.13
N ARG A 55 -0.08 2.38 -13.06
CA ARG A 55 0.60 3.06 -11.94
C ARG A 55 1.44 2.09 -11.13
N ILE A 56 0.92 0.90 -10.85
CA ILE A 56 1.63 -0.13 -10.10
C ILE A 56 2.87 -0.59 -10.87
N LYS A 57 2.77 -0.77 -12.18
CA LYS A 57 3.91 -1.16 -13.00
C LYS A 57 5.04 -0.14 -12.99
N ASN A 58 4.72 1.14 -12.76
CA ASN A 58 5.72 2.20 -12.65
C ASN A 58 6.29 2.36 -11.24
N ALA A 59 5.76 1.62 -10.27
CA ALA A 59 6.24 1.68 -8.90
C ALA A 59 7.35 0.65 -8.67
N ASP A 60 8.22 0.93 -7.71
CA ASP A 60 9.23 -0.03 -7.28
C ASP A 60 8.65 -1.03 -6.29
N LEU A 61 7.64 -0.59 -5.51
CA LEU A 61 6.94 -1.47 -4.59
C LEU A 61 5.58 -0.89 -4.22
N VAL A 62 4.75 -1.74 -3.61
CA VAL A 62 3.40 -1.38 -3.16
C VAL A 62 3.33 -1.48 -1.65
N ALA A 63 2.85 -0.43 -1.00
CA ALA A 63 2.57 -0.43 0.43
C ALA A 63 1.06 -0.57 0.62
N VAL A 64 0.65 -1.66 1.25
CA VAL A 64 -0.76 -1.94 1.54
C VAL A 64 -1.03 -1.58 2.99
N ILE A 65 -1.91 -0.61 3.23
CA ILE A 65 -2.29 -0.21 4.58
C ILE A 65 -3.50 -1.03 5.00
N CYS A 66 -3.34 -1.81 6.07
CA CYS A 66 -4.40 -2.70 6.55
C CYS A 66 -5.11 -2.08 7.75
N GLY A 67 -6.43 -2.01 7.69
CA GLY A 67 -7.28 -1.56 8.78
C GLY A 67 -8.26 -2.66 9.18
N ALA A 68 -9.27 -2.30 9.96
CA ALA A 68 -10.24 -3.26 10.47
C ALA A 68 -11.16 -3.82 9.39
N ASN A 69 -11.34 -3.11 8.28
CA ASN A 69 -12.26 -3.49 7.20
C ASN A 69 -11.57 -3.83 5.89
N THR A 70 -10.26 -3.98 5.88
CA THR A 70 -9.50 -4.18 4.65
C THR A 70 -9.90 -5.46 3.90
N HIS A 71 -10.34 -6.48 4.64
CA HIS A 71 -10.80 -7.72 4.01
C HIS A 71 -12.05 -7.54 3.13
N THR A 72 -12.81 -6.46 3.31
CA THR A 72 -13.98 -6.16 2.48
C THR A 72 -13.68 -5.14 1.39
N ALA A 73 -12.48 -4.58 1.36
CA ALA A 73 -12.11 -3.54 0.41
C ALA A 73 -11.72 -4.18 -0.94
N ALA A 74 -12.68 -4.25 -1.86
CA ALA A 74 -12.46 -4.87 -3.16
C ALA A 74 -11.34 -4.19 -3.95
N GLY A 75 -11.24 -2.86 -3.86
CA GLY A 75 -10.19 -2.11 -4.55
C GLY A 75 -8.79 -2.48 -4.07
N VAL A 76 -8.61 -2.62 -2.76
CA VAL A 76 -7.32 -3.02 -2.17
C VAL A 76 -6.93 -4.41 -2.65
N SER A 77 -7.86 -5.36 -2.60
CA SER A 77 -7.59 -6.72 -3.07
C SER A 77 -7.24 -6.76 -4.55
N ALA A 78 -7.93 -5.97 -5.37
CA ALA A 78 -7.64 -5.89 -6.81
C ALA A 78 -6.24 -5.32 -7.05
N GLU A 79 -5.86 -4.27 -6.33
CA GLU A 79 -4.53 -3.66 -6.46
C GLU A 79 -3.43 -4.62 -6.03
N LEU A 80 -3.65 -5.33 -4.92
CA LEU A 80 -2.69 -6.33 -4.46
C LEU A 80 -2.54 -7.48 -5.46
N ALA A 81 -3.65 -7.94 -6.04
CA ALA A 81 -3.63 -8.98 -7.06
C ALA A 81 -2.85 -8.52 -8.30
N ILE A 82 -2.97 -7.25 -8.68
CA ILE A 82 -2.20 -6.67 -9.78
C ILE A 82 -0.71 -6.69 -9.45
N ALA A 83 -0.33 -6.28 -8.24
CA ALA A 83 1.07 -6.31 -7.82
C ALA A 83 1.64 -7.72 -7.89
N GLN A 84 0.88 -8.71 -7.44
CA GLN A 84 1.29 -10.11 -7.51
C GLN A 84 1.46 -10.57 -8.96
N ALA A 85 0.51 -10.25 -9.83
CA ALA A 85 0.55 -10.64 -11.24
C ALA A 85 1.72 -9.99 -12.00
N GLU A 86 2.01 -8.73 -11.69
CA GLU A 86 3.10 -7.98 -12.32
C GLU A 86 4.44 -8.21 -11.62
N LYS A 87 4.47 -9.03 -10.57
CA LYS A 87 5.67 -9.36 -9.80
C LYS A 87 6.33 -8.13 -9.18
N ILE A 88 5.52 -7.16 -8.77
CA ILE A 88 5.99 -5.98 -8.06
C ILE A 88 6.03 -6.31 -6.56
N PRO A 89 7.16 -6.09 -5.88
CA PRO A 89 7.25 -6.35 -4.44
C PRO A 89 6.23 -5.52 -3.66
N TYR A 90 5.73 -6.06 -2.56
CA TYR A 90 4.78 -5.35 -1.72
C TYR A 90 5.00 -5.73 -0.26
N PHE A 91 4.43 -4.92 0.64
CA PHE A 91 4.36 -5.25 2.06
C PHE A 91 3.05 -4.73 2.63
N LEU A 92 2.61 -5.36 3.73
CA LEU A 92 1.39 -5.00 4.43
C LEU A 92 1.74 -4.28 5.71
N LEU A 93 1.07 -3.14 5.97
CA LEU A 93 1.27 -2.36 7.19
C LEU A 93 0.06 -2.48 8.10
N TRP A 94 0.30 -2.66 9.40
CA TRP A 94 -0.73 -2.64 10.44
C TRP A 94 -1.07 -1.17 10.70
N GLY A 95 -2.23 -0.72 10.23
CA GLY A 95 -2.56 0.71 10.18
C GLY A 95 -2.92 1.36 11.50
N TYR A 96 -3.47 0.60 12.46
CA TYR A 96 -3.94 1.14 13.73
C TYR A 96 -3.29 0.42 14.90
N LYS A 97 -2.87 1.17 15.93
CA LYS A 97 -2.27 0.58 17.13
C LYS A 97 -3.33 -0.03 18.07
N ASP A 98 -4.53 0.51 18.06
CA ASP A 98 -5.59 0.20 19.00
C ASP A 98 -6.74 -0.62 18.41
N LYS A 99 -6.57 -1.12 17.18
CA LYS A 99 -7.59 -1.93 16.50
C LYS A 99 -6.95 -3.17 15.91
N THR A 100 -7.73 -4.24 15.81
CA THR A 100 -7.32 -5.42 15.07
C THR A 100 -7.42 -5.13 13.59
N CYS A 101 -6.27 -5.15 12.90
CA CYS A 101 -6.21 -4.98 11.47
C CYS A 101 -6.23 -6.34 10.77
N VAL A 102 -6.78 -6.37 9.56
CA VAL A 102 -6.94 -7.62 8.81
C VAL A 102 -6.34 -7.47 7.43
N LYS A 103 -5.89 -8.58 6.86
CA LYS A 103 -5.33 -8.61 5.52
C LYS A 103 -6.42 -8.44 4.47
N PRO A 104 -6.10 -7.87 3.30
CA PRO A 104 -7.00 -7.94 2.15
C PRO A 104 -7.17 -9.39 1.70
N ARG A 105 -8.26 -9.68 1.02
CA ARG A 105 -8.56 -11.05 0.57
C ARG A 105 -7.51 -11.61 -0.38
N ALA A 106 -6.89 -10.75 -1.19
CA ALA A 106 -5.87 -11.18 -2.14
C ALA A 106 -4.54 -11.52 -1.48
N ALA A 107 -4.35 -11.19 -0.20
CA ALA A 107 -3.12 -11.51 0.51
C ALA A 107 -2.96 -13.02 0.66
N ARG A 108 -1.70 -13.47 0.61
CA ARG A 108 -1.37 -14.87 0.81
C ARG A 108 -1.32 -15.18 2.30
N SER A 109 -1.48 -16.45 2.65
CA SER A 109 -1.49 -16.86 4.05
C SER A 109 -0.16 -16.58 4.76
N ASP A 110 0.96 -16.57 4.02
CA ASP A 110 2.29 -16.29 4.56
C ASP A 110 2.67 -14.81 4.48
N ASP A 111 1.82 -13.96 3.92
CA ASP A 111 2.07 -12.52 3.94
C ASP A 111 1.90 -11.99 5.37
N LYS A 112 2.90 -11.26 5.84
CA LYS A 112 2.88 -10.69 7.19
C LYS A 112 2.42 -9.25 7.16
N MET A 113 1.68 -8.84 8.20
CA MET A 113 1.41 -7.42 8.45
C MET A 113 2.48 -6.90 9.39
N TYR A 114 3.23 -5.89 8.95
CA TYR A 114 4.32 -5.30 9.72
C TYR A 114 3.82 -4.11 10.53
N LYS A 115 4.39 -3.93 11.72
CA LYS A 115 4.11 -2.76 12.53
C LYS A 115 4.49 -1.49 11.76
N TRP A 116 3.64 -0.48 11.79
CA TRP A 116 3.90 0.80 11.12
C TRP A 116 4.70 1.69 12.07
N ASP A 117 6.00 1.64 11.90
CA ASP A 117 7.00 2.38 12.65
C ASP A 117 8.00 2.92 11.63
N TRP A 118 8.54 4.11 11.87
CA TRP A 118 9.40 4.77 10.88
C TRP A 118 10.62 3.91 10.51
N ASP A 119 11.29 3.32 11.52
CA ASP A 119 12.46 2.49 11.26
C ASP A 119 12.10 1.19 10.54
N ILE A 120 10.98 0.58 10.91
CA ILE A 120 10.48 -0.62 10.24
C ILE A 120 10.10 -0.29 8.79
N LEU A 121 9.42 0.83 8.58
CA LEU A 121 9.03 1.26 7.23
C LEU A 121 10.25 1.46 6.34
N LYS A 122 11.28 2.13 6.84
CA LYS A 122 12.53 2.32 6.08
C LYS A 122 13.17 0.98 5.75
N SER A 123 13.19 0.04 6.69
CA SER A 123 13.74 -1.30 6.47
C SER A 123 12.96 -2.07 5.41
N LEU A 124 11.63 -2.00 5.44
CA LEU A 124 10.78 -2.67 4.46
C LEU A 124 11.02 -2.13 3.05
N ILE A 125 11.14 -0.82 2.93
CA ILE A 125 11.41 -0.18 1.64
C ILE A 125 12.79 -0.58 1.15
N GLY A 126 13.75 -0.74 2.06
CA GLY A 126 15.10 -1.16 1.73
C GLY A 126 15.26 -2.63 1.38
N GLY A 127 14.21 -3.46 1.54
CA GLY A 127 14.25 -4.87 1.15
C GLY A 127 14.11 -5.89 2.28
N ALA A 128 13.95 -5.46 3.52
CA ALA A 128 13.83 -6.36 4.67
C ALA A 128 12.40 -6.91 4.81
N ARG A 129 11.92 -7.58 3.77
CA ARG A 129 10.55 -8.09 3.71
C ARG A 129 10.51 -9.61 3.81
#